data_8b8eda537ab58b819f386e7d8d1e336c
#
_entry.id   8b8eda537ab58b819f386e7d8d1e336c
#
_cell.length_a   1.000
_cell.length_b   1.000
_cell.length_c   1.000
_cell.angle_alpha   90.00
_cell.angle_beta   90.00
_cell.angle_gamma   90.00
#
_symmetry.space_group_name_H-M   'P 1'
#
loop_
_entity.id
_entity.type
_entity.pdbx_description
1 polymer ?
#
loop_
_entity_poly.entity_id
_entity_poly.type
_entity_poly.pdbx_seq_one_letter_code
_entity_poly.pdbx_strand_id
1 'polypeptide(L)'
;MKYLIDKLRSNRRLDAEEYKALLLCRDTELAAYLQELAREEALARFGNKIFIRGLIEITNRCRNNCYYCGIRKENRNITRYELAQEEILSCCHEGYRLGFRTFVLQGGEAPAVKDEGMVET
;
A
#
# COMPACT_ATOMS: atom_id res chain seq x y z
N MET A 1 -21.34 22.22 5.57
CA MET A 1 -20.40 21.13 5.21
C MET A 1 -19.51 20.70 6.38
N LYS A 2 -19.04 21.61 7.26
CA LYS A 2 -18.23 21.26 8.45
C LYS A 2 -18.92 20.19 9.32
N TYR A 3 -20.24 20.25 9.48
CA TYR A 3 -21.00 19.26 10.26
C TYR A 3 -20.82 17.80 9.79
N LEU A 4 -20.60 17.57 8.48
CA LEU A 4 -20.32 16.22 7.96
C LEU A 4 -18.94 15.71 8.40
N ILE A 5 -17.96 16.60 8.49
CA ILE A 5 -16.63 16.27 9.00
C ILE A 5 -16.71 15.92 10.49
N ASP A 6 -17.45 16.73 11.26
CA ASP A 6 -17.65 16.49 12.69
C ASP A 6 -18.42 15.19 12.95
N LYS A 7 -19.45 14.92 12.12
CA LYS A 7 -20.19 13.65 12.13
C LYS A 7 -19.27 12.46 11.81
N LEU A 8 -18.41 12.60 10.78
CA LEU A 8 -17.45 11.55 10.42
C LEU A 8 -16.46 11.30 11.56
N ARG A 9 -15.95 12.35 12.20
CA ARG A 9 -15.05 12.23 13.37
C ARG A 9 -15.72 11.48 14.51
N SER A 10 -16.97 11.82 14.84
CA SER A 10 -17.70 11.25 15.97
C SER A 10 -18.21 9.82 15.70
N ASN A 11 -18.85 9.61 14.58
CA ASN A 11 -19.57 8.38 14.26
C ASN A 11 -18.70 7.38 13.47
N ARG A 12 -17.54 7.79 12.99
CA ARG A 12 -16.61 7.01 12.14
C ARG A 12 -17.20 6.57 10.80
N ARG A 13 -18.35 7.06 10.42
CA ARG A 13 -19.02 6.75 9.13
C ARG A 13 -20.00 7.83 8.71
N LEU A 14 -20.16 7.96 7.43
CA LEU A 14 -21.21 8.73 6.74
C LEU A 14 -22.01 7.79 5.84
N ASP A 15 -23.15 8.24 5.34
CA ASP A 15 -23.82 7.55 4.24
C ASP A 15 -23.21 7.91 2.88
N ALA A 16 -23.66 7.24 1.82
CA ALA A 16 -23.08 7.41 0.48
C ALA A 16 -23.24 8.83 -0.08
N GLU A 17 -24.38 9.48 0.15
CA GLU A 17 -24.65 10.83 -0.34
C GLU A 17 -23.85 11.87 0.46
N GLU A 18 -23.66 11.68 1.75
CA GLU A 18 -22.83 12.51 2.60
C GLU A 18 -21.34 12.41 2.19
N TYR A 19 -20.82 11.20 1.90
CA TYR A 19 -19.46 11.03 1.35
C TYR A 19 -19.33 11.71 0.00
N LYS A 20 -20.30 11.53 -0.89
CA LYS A 20 -20.31 12.16 -2.21
C LYS A 20 -20.28 13.69 -2.09
N ALA A 21 -21.07 14.25 -1.19
CA ALA A 21 -21.09 15.70 -0.94
C ALA A 21 -19.73 16.22 -0.47
N LEU A 22 -19.04 15.52 0.43
CA LEU A 22 -17.69 15.90 0.87
C LEU A 22 -16.65 15.77 -0.25
N LEU A 23 -16.67 14.68 -1.02
CA LEU A 23 -15.69 14.42 -2.08
C LEU A 23 -15.82 15.39 -3.26
N LEU A 24 -17.04 15.86 -3.56
CA LEU A 24 -17.28 16.83 -4.62
C LEU A 24 -17.06 18.29 -4.17
N CYS A 25 -16.99 18.53 -2.87
CA CYS A 25 -16.73 19.86 -2.34
C CYS A 25 -15.29 20.30 -2.63
N ARG A 26 -15.15 21.46 -3.27
CA ARG A 26 -13.84 22.08 -3.61
C ARG A 26 -13.53 23.30 -2.76
N ASP A 27 -14.12 23.41 -1.59
CA ASP A 27 -13.91 24.49 -0.64
C ASP A 27 -12.57 24.30 0.09
N THR A 28 -11.69 25.29 -0.07
CA THR A 28 -10.32 25.26 0.51
C THR A 28 -10.34 25.41 2.04
N GLU A 29 -11.29 26.16 2.61
CA GLU A 29 -11.41 26.29 4.05
C GLU A 29 -11.89 24.98 4.68
N LEU A 30 -12.83 24.30 4.00
CA LEU A 30 -13.29 22.99 4.43
C LEU A 30 -12.19 21.94 4.34
N ALA A 31 -11.38 21.99 3.28
CA ALA A 31 -10.23 21.09 3.12
C ALA A 31 -9.19 21.30 4.23
N ALA A 32 -8.88 22.56 4.58
CA ALA A 32 -7.98 22.88 5.68
C ALA A 32 -8.52 22.38 7.03
N TYR A 33 -9.81 22.58 7.28
CA TYR A 33 -10.46 22.08 8.49
C TYR A 33 -10.41 20.55 8.60
N LEU A 34 -10.72 19.84 7.52
CA LEU A 34 -10.62 18.38 7.45
C LEU A 34 -9.18 17.90 7.70
N GLN A 35 -8.20 18.56 7.08
CA GLN A 35 -6.78 18.22 7.21
C GLN A 35 -6.30 18.36 8.66
N GLU A 36 -6.69 19.43 9.34
CA GLU A 36 -6.29 19.65 10.74
C GLU A 36 -6.88 18.57 11.67
N LEU A 37 -8.18 18.27 11.54
CA LEU A 37 -8.81 17.21 12.32
C LEU A 37 -8.21 15.82 12.01
N ALA A 38 -7.92 15.53 10.76
CA ALA A 38 -7.27 14.27 10.37
C ALA A 38 -5.87 14.15 10.96
N ARG A 39 -5.11 15.26 10.99
CA ARG A 39 -3.79 15.34 11.62
C ARG A 39 -3.87 15.10 13.12
N GLU A 40 -4.80 15.75 13.83
CA GLU A 40 -5.04 15.51 15.26
C GLU A 40 -5.31 14.03 15.55
N GLU A 41 -6.21 13.39 14.78
CA GLU A 41 -6.54 11.97 14.93
C GLU A 41 -5.33 11.07 14.67
N ALA A 42 -4.54 11.38 13.64
CA ALA A 42 -3.33 10.61 13.31
C ALA A 42 -2.27 10.75 14.42
N LEU A 43 -2.03 11.97 14.93
CA LEU A 43 -1.09 12.21 16.01
C LEU A 43 -1.51 11.53 17.32
N ALA A 44 -2.80 11.54 17.63
CA ALA A 44 -3.33 10.88 18.82
C ALA A 44 -3.14 9.36 18.79
N ARG A 45 -3.17 8.73 17.58
CA ARG A 45 -3.03 7.27 17.41
C ARG A 45 -1.61 6.81 17.21
N PHE A 46 -0.84 7.53 16.42
CA PHE A 46 0.48 7.09 15.94
C PHE A 46 1.64 7.96 16.45
N GLY A 47 1.34 9.11 17.09
CA GLY A 47 2.34 10.09 17.44
C GLY A 47 3.03 10.65 16.19
N ASN A 48 4.28 11.07 16.33
CA ASN A 48 5.11 11.55 15.21
C ASN A 48 5.87 10.43 14.48
N LYS A 49 5.46 9.17 14.66
CA LYS A 49 6.15 8.03 14.06
C LYS A 49 5.75 7.87 12.59
N ILE A 50 6.76 7.66 11.74
CA ILE A 50 6.58 7.23 10.36
C ILE A 50 6.89 5.74 10.31
N PHE A 51 5.90 4.96 9.86
CA PHE A 51 6.06 3.52 9.69
C PHE A 51 6.56 3.24 8.28
N ILE A 52 7.73 2.64 8.18
CA ILE A 52 8.33 2.22 6.92
C ILE A 52 8.28 0.70 6.80
N ARG A 53 8.19 0.22 5.57
CA ARG A 53 8.20 -1.21 5.23
C ARG A 53 9.31 -1.50 4.25
N GLY A 54 9.98 -2.64 4.41
CA GLY A 54 10.86 -3.18 3.40
C GLY A 54 10.03 -3.75 2.26
N LEU A 55 10.35 -3.44 1.02
CA LEU A 55 9.74 -4.05 -0.15
C LEU A 55 10.73 -5.04 -0.75
N ILE A 56 10.29 -6.27 -0.96
CA ILE A 56 11.05 -7.31 -1.65
C ILE A 56 10.27 -7.71 -2.90
N GLU A 57 10.84 -7.43 -4.06
CA GLU A 57 10.27 -7.85 -5.34
C GLU A 57 10.74 -9.26 -5.67
N ILE A 58 9.92 -10.26 -5.34
CA ILE A 58 10.27 -11.68 -5.39
C ILE A 58 10.40 -12.23 -6.81
N THR A 59 9.67 -11.65 -7.77
CA THR A 59 9.75 -12.04 -9.18
C THR A 59 9.24 -10.93 -10.10
N ASN A 60 9.82 -10.79 -11.27
CA ASN A 60 9.30 -9.97 -12.36
C ASN A 60 8.68 -10.80 -13.50
N ARG A 61 8.45 -12.09 -13.28
CA ARG A 61 7.70 -12.95 -14.20
C ARG A 61 6.21 -12.72 -14.02
N CYS A 62 5.49 -12.45 -15.11
CA CYS A 62 4.05 -12.20 -15.06
C CYS A 62 3.38 -12.83 -16.27
N ARG A 63 2.23 -13.49 -16.07
CA ARG A 63 1.40 -14.04 -17.15
C ARG A 63 0.50 -12.98 -17.82
N ASN A 64 0.29 -11.84 -17.13
CA ASN A 64 -0.57 -10.77 -17.60
C ASN A 64 0.16 -9.81 -18.53
N ASN A 65 -0.60 -9.14 -19.40
CA ASN A 65 -0.06 -8.19 -20.36
C ASN A 65 -0.64 -6.78 -20.19
N CYS A 66 -0.68 -6.27 -18.96
CA CYS A 66 -1.19 -4.95 -18.63
C CYS A 66 -0.32 -3.86 -19.27
N TYR A 67 -0.88 -3.03 -20.14
CA TYR A 67 -0.12 -2.05 -20.94
C TYR A 67 0.68 -1.04 -20.14
N TYR A 68 0.24 -0.70 -18.93
CA TYR A 68 0.94 0.24 -18.04
C TYR A 68 2.07 -0.40 -17.23
N CYS A 69 2.21 -1.74 -17.26
CA CYS A 69 3.11 -2.45 -16.37
C CYS A 69 4.44 -2.80 -17.05
N GLY A 70 5.56 -2.39 -16.42
CA GLY A 70 6.90 -2.68 -16.94
C GLY A 70 7.25 -4.16 -16.96
N ILE A 71 6.65 -4.97 -16.06
CA ILE A 71 6.88 -6.44 -16.02
C ILE A 71 5.85 -7.26 -16.80
N ARG A 72 5.04 -6.62 -17.67
CA ARG A 72 4.06 -7.32 -18.50
C ARG A 72 4.69 -8.42 -19.34
N LYS A 73 3.91 -9.48 -19.65
CA LYS A 73 4.37 -10.68 -20.34
C LYS A 73 5.15 -10.41 -21.63
N GLU A 74 4.67 -9.50 -22.47
CA GLU A 74 5.25 -9.19 -23.78
C GLU A 74 6.42 -8.21 -23.74
N ASN A 75 6.76 -7.63 -22.59
CA ASN A 75 7.96 -6.81 -22.49
C ASN A 75 9.21 -7.70 -22.56
N ARG A 76 9.88 -7.67 -23.71
CA ARG A 76 11.10 -8.43 -23.99
C ARG A 76 12.39 -7.66 -23.65
N ASN A 77 12.27 -6.41 -23.26
CA ASN A 77 13.39 -5.53 -22.97
C ASN A 77 13.86 -5.59 -21.52
N ILE A 78 13.44 -6.61 -20.77
CA ILE A 78 13.80 -6.81 -19.36
C ILE A 78 14.34 -8.22 -19.14
N THR A 79 15.34 -8.34 -18.29
CA THR A 79 15.78 -9.64 -17.78
C THR A 79 14.78 -10.16 -16.77
N ARG A 80 14.33 -11.40 -16.93
CA ARG A 80 13.38 -12.04 -16.01
C ARG A 80 14.13 -12.76 -14.91
N TYR A 81 13.63 -12.61 -13.67
CA TYR A 81 14.16 -13.29 -12.50
C TYR A 81 13.03 -13.82 -11.61
N GLU A 82 13.42 -14.66 -10.70
CA GLU A 82 12.61 -15.19 -9.61
C GLU A 82 13.57 -15.49 -8.45
N LEU A 83 13.32 -14.93 -7.28
CA LEU A 83 14.17 -15.14 -6.11
C LEU A 83 13.86 -16.50 -5.48
N ALA A 84 14.90 -17.21 -5.07
CA ALA A 84 14.76 -18.38 -4.24
C ALA A 84 14.34 -17.99 -2.80
N GLN A 85 13.77 -18.93 -2.06
CA GLN A 85 13.33 -18.70 -0.68
C GLN A 85 14.48 -18.20 0.21
N GLU A 86 15.67 -18.76 0.05
CA GLU A 86 16.86 -18.38 0.80
C GLU A 86 17.27 -16.91 0.52
N GLU A 87 17.10 -16.46 -0.72
CA GLU A 87 17.37 -15.06 -1.11
C GLU A 87 16.36 -14.11 -0.47
N ILE A 88 15.08 -14.49 -0.45
CA ILE A 88 14.01 -13.70 0.19
C ILE A 88 14.29 -13.59 1.69
N LEU A 89 14.61 -14.70 2.36
CA LEU A 89 14.95 -14.73 3.78
C LEU A 89 16.20 -13.92 4.09
N SER A 90 17.20 -13.98 3.23
CA SER A 90 18.42 -13.17 3.35
C SER A 90 18.09 -11.67 3.28
N CYS A 91 17.23 -11.25 2.34
CA CYS A 91 16.75 -9.87 2.26
C CYS A 91 15.99 -9.45 3.53
N CYS A 92 15.15 -10.33 4.08
CA CYS A 92 14.45 -10.07 5.34
C CYS A 92 15.41 -9.88 6.51
N HIS A 93 16.41 -10.75 6.65
CA HIS A 93 17.42 -10.65 7.71
C HIS A 93 18.22 -9.35 7.61
N GLU A 94 18.68 -9.00 6.42
CA GLU A 94 19.41 -7.75 6.22
C GLU A 94 18.53 -6.53 6.51
N GLY A 95 17.31 -6.53 5.99
CA GLY A 95 16.36 -5.47 6.28
C GLY A 95 16.06 -5.35 7.78
N TYR A 96 15.93 -6.47 8.52
CA TYR A 96 15.74 -6.46 9.96
C TYR A 96 16.92 -5.81 10.68
N ARG A 97 18.15 -6.09 10.26
CA ARG A 97 19.38 -5.46 10.82
C ARG A 97 19.38 -3.95 10.56
N LEU A 98 18.85 -3.50 9.41
CA LEU A 98 18.69 -2.10 9.06
C LEU A 98 17.54 -1.39 9.79
N GLY A 99 16.75 -2.12 10.58
CA GLY A 99 15.67 -1.55 11.39
C GLY A 99 14.26 -1.75 10.85
N PHE A 100 14.06 -2.36 9.68
CA PHE A 100 12.72 -2.72 9.20
C PHE A 100 12.09 -3.77 10.11
N ARG A 101 10.77 -3.69 10.28
CA ARG A 101 9.99 -4.64 11.12
C ARG A 101 8.78 -5.20 10.37
N THR A 102 8.55 -4.72 9.18
CA THR A 102 7.49 -5.20 8.28
C THR A 102 8.04 -5.28 6.89
N PHE A 103 7.78 -6.39 6.21
CA PHE A 103 8.16 -6.60 4.82
C PHE A 103 6.91 -6.82 3.97
N VAL A 104 6.95 -6.32 2.76
CA VAL A 104 5.94 -6.52 1.73
C VAL A 104 6.60 -7.32 0.61
N LEU A 105 6.07 -8.48 0.32
CA LEU A 105 6.49 -9.28 -0.83
C LEU A 105 5.63 -8.88 -2.04
N GLN A 106 6.26 -8.56 -3.14
CA GLN A 106 5.60 -8.15 -4.36
C GLN A 106 6.18 -8.90 -5.55
N GLY A 107 5.35 -9.18 -6.54
CA GLY A 107 5.81 -9.82 -7.77
C GLY A 107 4.78 -9.78 -8.88
N GLY A 108 5.15 -10.30 -10.03
CA GLY A 108 4.22 -10.58 -11.11
C GLY A 108 3.42 -11.86 -10.82
N GLU A 109 2.26 -12.02 -11.46
CA GLU A 109 1.53 -13.29 -11.44
C GLU A 109 2.28 -14.35 -12.28
N ALA A 110 3.18 -15.10 -11.64
CA ALA A 110 3.88 -16.20 -12.29
C ALA A 110 2.99 -17.46 -12.36
N PRO A 111 2.97 -18.18 -13.47
CA PRO A 111 2.12 -19.37 -13.61
C PRO A 111 2.47 -20.51 -12.64
N ALA A 112 3.69 -20.51 -12.12
CA ALA A 112 4.21 -21.55 -11.23
C ALA A 112 4.00 -21.26 -9.73
N VAL A 113 3.69 -20.01 -9.38
CA VAL A 113 3.43 -19.64 -7.97
C VAL A 113 1.98 -19.97 -7.66
N LYS A 114 1.76 -21.11 -7.04
CA LYS A 114 0.46 -21.46 -6.44
C LYS A 114 0.35 -20.75 -5.08
N ASP A 115 -0.90 -20.53 -4.63
CA ASP A 115 -1.17 -19.88 -3.34
C ASP A 115 -0.49 -20.63 -2.17
N GLU A 116 -0.38 -21.96 -2.27
CA GLU A 116 0.32 -22.81 -1.31
C GLU A 116 1.81 -22.47 -1.20
N GLY A 117 2.50 -22.24 -2.32
CA GLY A 117 3.92 -21.83 -2.32
C GLY A 117 4.18 -20.43 -1.76
N MET A 118 3.18 -19.55 -1.78
CA MET A 118 3.29 -18.20 -1.16
C MET A 118 3.16 -18.28 0.36
N VAL A 119 2.50 -19.28 0.90
CA VAL A 119 2.30 -19.46 2.35
C VAL A 119 3.51 -20.15 3.00
N GLU A 120 4.25 -20.96 2.26
CA GLU A 120 5.46 -21.65 2.76
C GLU A 120 6.72 -20.76 2.76
N THR A 121 6.67 -19.55 2.12
CA THR A 121 7.77 -18.59 2.11
C THR A 121 7.64 -17.61 3.26
#